data_caaf9689aedcc5cf6dd99e45512cccbd
#
_entry.id   caaf9689aedcc5cf6dd99e45512cccbd
#
_cell.length_a   1.000
_cell.length_b   1.000
_cell.length_c   1.000
_cell.angle_alpha   90.00
_cell.angle_beta   90.00
_cell.angle_gamma   90.00
#
_symmetry.space_group_name_H-M   'P 1'
#
loop_
_entity.id
_entity.type
_entity.pdbx_description
1 polymer ?
#
loop_
_entity_poly.entity_id
_entity_poly.type
_entity_poly.pdbx_seq_one_letter_code
_entity_poly.pdbx_strand_id
1 'polypeptide(L)'
;MKLLFNLTAVQPIHSAKFHGGGSYGEVIFWALVKRGASFSCVYDSRKYLAPDILAVCEKNGIPLFDIAERSPQQIIDENGIDTFYTPLYSLEKKWDIQVNDFVFTWHGVRALEMQYSWAGVGFAKKLGQKLEALVRYREIWKKRFYKPKYQALAARMAEGKTRTITVSEHSRASIKSFFPELLDLEIPVFYSPMTEYEPQGFLPPGATAKKYFLLTSGARWEKNNLRAARAFDELVGMYESQNKPFDMKMVITGVTNARAYLRHLKHRDRFVLLGYVENKELEFLHQNAYAFVFPSLNEGFGYPPVQSMRYGVPVAASGTTSVPEVCGDAVLYFDPYSVSEIKNRLVQLLDTRIYAEYAARAPKRYAEVHARQVEDLEHAVDFILKV
;
A
#
# COMPACT_ATOMS: atom_id res chain seq x y z
N MET A 1 7.45 -8.87 -29.91
CA MET A 1 7.64 -9.13 -28.45
C MET A 1 6.46 -9.96 -27.96
N LYS A 2 6.70 -11.11 -27.36
CA LYS A 2 5.67 -11.94 -26.71
C LYS A 2 5.75 -11.72 -25.20
N LEU A 3 4.84 -10.91 -24.65
CA LEU A 3 4.78 -10.56 -23.24
C LEU A 3 3.94 -11.56 -22.45
N LEU A 4 4.46 -12.02 -21.31
CA LEU A 4 3.73 -12.80 -20.31
C LEU A 4 3.57 -11.94 -19.04
N PHE A 5 2.33 -11.61 -18.70
CA PHE A 5 1.97 -10.82 -17.52
C PHE A 5 1.66 -11.72 -16.32
N ASN A 6 2.24 -11.42 -15.17
CA ASN A 6 2.01 -12.19 -13.95
C ASN A 6 0.76 -11.73 -13.20
N LEU A 7 -0.43 -12.25 -13.54
CA LEU A 7 -1.67 -12.01 -12.78
C LEU A 7 -1.68 -12.65 -11.39
N THR A 8 -0.79 -13.62 -11.08
CA THR A 8 -0.74 -14.16 -9.71
C THR A 8 -0.33 -13.12 -8.67
N ALA A 9 0.29 -12.01 -9.11
CA ALA A 9 0.62 -10.87 -8.26
C ALA A 9 -0.60 -10.01 -7.91
N VAL A 10 -1.67 -10.09 -8.70
CA VAL A 10 -2.96 -9.40 -8.46
C VAL A 10 -3.86 -10.23 -7.54
N GLN A 11 -3.69 -11.55 -7.55
CA GLN A 11 -4.51 -12.47 -6.76
C GLN A 11 -4.24 -12.39 -5.24
N PRO A 12 -5.16 -12.87 -4.39
CA PRO A 12 -5.02 -12.81 -2.94
C PRO A 12 -3.70 -13.36 -2.41
N ILE A 13 -3.10 -12.62 -1.47
CA ILE A 13 -1.95 -13.05 -0.68
C ILE A 13 -2.46 -13.35 0.74
N HIS A 14 -2.24 -14.57 1.23
CA HIS A 14 -2.73 -15.06 2.52
C HIS A 14 -4.27 -14.94 2.63
N SER A 15 -4.77 -14.23 3.66
CA SER A 15 -6.20 -14.05 3.91
C SER A 15 -6.76 -12.74 3.36
N ALA A 16 -5.95 -11.89 2.75
CA ALA A 16 -6.39 -10.61 2.21
C ALA A 16 -6.82 -10.76 0.74
N LYS A 17 -8.10 -10.49 0.46
CA LYS A 17 -8.64 -10.52 -0.91
C LYS A 17 -7.99 -9.45 -1.80
N PHE A 18 -7.70 -8.28 -1.23
CA PHE A 18 -7.05 -7.16 -1.92
C PHE A 18 -5.81 -6.68 -1.16
N HIS A 19 -4.80 -6.19 -1.88
CA HIS A 19 -3.58 -5.60 -1.32
C HIS A 19 -3.00 -4.57 -2.29
N GLY A 20 -2.28 -3.56 -1.78
CA GLY A 20 -1.82 -2.41 -2.59
C GLY A 20 -1.00 -2.78 -3.83
N GLY A 21 -0.11 -3.78 -3.73
CA GLY A 21 0.64 -4.25 -4.90
C GLY A 21 -0.24 -4.98 -5.93
N GLY A 22 -1.32 -5.64 -5.48
CA GLY A 22 -2.32 -6.25 -6.35
C GLY A 22 -3.12 -5.18 -7.10
N SER A 23 -3.57 -4.14 -6.39
CA SER A 23 -4.28 -3.01 -7.02
C SER A 23 -3.40 -2.30 -8.05
N TYR A 24 -2.11 -2.11 -7.78
CA TYR A 24 -1.15 -1.61 -8.77
C TYR A 24 -1.12 -2.50 -10.02
N GLY A 25 -0.96 -3.81 -9.83
CA GLY A 25 -0.89 -4.78 -10.93
C GLY A 25 -2.17 -4.80 -11.77
N GLU A 26 -3.32 -4.66 -11.13
CA GLU A 26 -4.62 -4.58 -11.80
C GLU A 26 -4.70 -3.33 -12.69
N VAL A 27 -4.28 -2.16 -12.23
CA VAL A 27 -4.26 -0.93 -13.05
C VAL A 27 -3.33 -1.09 -14.25
N ILE A 28 -2.14 -1.67 -14.09
CA ILE A 28 -1.22 -1.94 -15.22
C ILE A 28 -1.86 -2.93 -16.22
N PHE A 29 -2.52 -3.98 -15.73
CA PHE A 29 -3.23 -4.93 -16.61
C PHE A 29 -4.29 -4.21 -17.46
N TRP A 30 -5.14 -3.39 -16.84
CA TRP A 30 -6.16 -2.65 -17.56
C TRP A 30 -5.58 -1.62 -18.54
N ALA A 31 -4.45 -1.00 -18.20
CA ALA A 31 -3.74 -0.09 -19.11
C ALA A 31 -3.21 -0.81 -20.34
N LEU A 32 -2.63 -2.01 -20.19
CA LEU A 32 -2.21 -2.86 -21.31
C LEU A 32 -3.40 -3.26 -22.21
N VAL A 33 -4.52 -3.64 -21.61
CA VAL A 33 -5.75 -3.95 -22.34
C VAL A 33 -6.26 -2.73 -23.12
N LYS A 34 -6.35 -1.58 -22.48
CA LYS A 34 -6.77 -0.31 -23.10
C LYS A 34 -5.87 0.09 -24.27
N ARG A 35 -4.56 -0.15 -24.15
CA ARG A 35 -3.57 0.11 -25.20
C ARG A 35 -3.71 -0.85 -26.41
N GLY A 36 -4.49 -1.91 -26.30
CA GLY A 36 -4.56 -2.97 -27.31
C GLY A 36 -3.27 -3.78 -27.43
N ALA A 37 -2.49 -3.87 -26.34
CA ALA A 37 -1.23 -4.60 -26.34
C ALA A 37 -1.46 -6.10 -26.55
N SER A 38 -0.58 -6.77 -27.31
CA SER A 38 -0.57 -8.22 -27.44
C SER A 38 0.24 -8.83 -26.30
N PHE A 39 -0.45 -9.57 -25.42
CA PHE A 39 0.18 -10.24 -24.28
C PHE A 39 -0.63 -11.47 -23.85
N SER A 40 -0.01 -12.31 -23.03
CA SER A 40 -0.66 -13.43 -22.34
C SER A 40 -0.46 -13.32 -20.84
N CYS A 41 -1.18 -14.10 -20.05
CA CYS A 41 -1.13 -14.02 -18.59
C CYS A 41 -0.90 -15.38 -17.94
N VAL A 42 -0.22 -15.38 -16.78
CA VAL A 42 -0.22 -16.50 -15.84
C VAL A 42 -1.07 -16.18 -14.62
N TYR A 43 -1.88 -17.14 -14.19
CA TYR A 43 -2.72 -17.02 -12.99
C TYR A 43 -2.73 -18.34 -12.20
N ASP A 44 -3.30 -18.36 -11.02
CA ASP A 44 -3.47 -19.56 -10.19
C ASP A 44 -4.98 -19.82 -10.03
N SER A 45 -5.51 -20.84 -10.71
CA SER A 45 -6.94 -21.17 -10.67
C SER A 45 -7.48 -21.52 -9.28
N ARG A 46 -6.60 -21.89 -8.34
CA ARG A 46 -6.93 -22.17 -6.94
C ARG A 46 -7.19 -20.92 -6.12
N LYS A 47 -6.99 -19.74 -6.69
CA LYS A 47 -7.16 -18.44 -6.02
C LYS A 47 -8.19 -17.60 -6.75
N TYR A 48 -8.80 -16.70 -6.00
CA TYR A 48 -9.71 -15.73 -6.58
C TYR A 48 -8.99 -14.86 -7.63
N LEU A 49 -9.63 -14.69 -8.77
CA LEU A 49 -9.34 -13.66 -9.77
C LEU A 49 -10.64 -12.93 -10.08
N ALA A 50 -10.59 -11.63 -10.24
CA ALA A 50 -11.78 -10.82 -10.49
C ALA A 50 -12.50 -11.26 -11.80
N PRO A 51 -13.82 -11.45 -11.79
CA PRO A 51 -14.57 -11.95 -12.96
C PRO A 51 -14.45 -11.06 -14.20
N ASP A 52 -14.29 -9.75 -14.03
CA ASP A 52 -14.11 -8.78 -15.11
C ASP A 52 -12.76 -8.97 -15.82
N ILE A 53 -11.70 -9.36 -15.10
CA ILE A 53 -10.41 -9.73 -15.68
C ILE A 53 -10.56 -10.99 -16.56
N LEU A 54 -11.28 -12.01 -16.06
CA LEU A 54 -11.54 -13.22 -16.85
C LEU A 54 -12.35 -12.90 -18.12
N ALA A 55 -13.42 -12.13 -17.96
CA ALA A 55 -14.30 -11.75 -19.07
C ALA A 55 -13.56 -10.93 -20.15
N VAL A 56 -12.68 -10.00 -19.76
CA VAL A 56 -11.91 -9.21 -20.72
C VAL A 56 -10.84 -10.03 -21.42
N CYS A 57 -10.22 -10.98 -20.73
CA CYS A 57 -9.27 -11.91 -21.36
C CYS A 57 -9.96 -12.76 -22.43
N GLU A 58 -11.12 -13.33 -22.13
CA GLU A 58 -11.92 -14.08 -23.09
C GLU A 58 -12.35 -13.22 -24.28
N LYS A 59 -12.92 -12.04 -24.02
CA LYS A 59 -13.39 -11.11 -25.04
C LYS A 59 -12.30 -10.67 -26.02
N ASN A 60 -11.07 -10.43 -25.51
CA ASN A 60 -9.96 -9.93 -26.32
C ASN A 60 -9.01 -11.04 -26.78
N GLY A 61 -9.31 -12.31 -26.52
CA GLY A 61 -8.45 -13.43 -26.88
C GLY A 61 -7.08 -13.42 -26.18
N ILE A 62 -6.99 -12.89 -24.94
CA ILE A 62 -5.77 -12.87 -24.16
C ILE A 62 -5.57 -14.25 -23.54
N PRO A 63 -4.51 -15.01 -23.90
CA PRO A 63 -4.30 -16.35 -23.36
C PRO A 63 -4.06 -16.32 -21.86
N LEU A 64 -4.74 -17.20 -21.12
CA LEU A 64 -4.60 -17.41 -19.68
C LEU A 64 -3.96 -18.78 -19.43
N PHE A 65 -2.80 -18.81 -18.78
CA PHE A 65 -2.09 -20.03 -18.43
C PHE A 65 -2.15 -20.27 -16.91
N ASP A 66 -2.60 -21.47 -16.53
CA ASP A 66 -2.72 -21.84 -15.12
C ASP A 66 -1.42 -22.39 -14.56
N ILE A 67 -0.88 -21.75 -13.52
CA ILE A 67 0.32 -22.25 -12.82
C ILE A 67 0.04 -23.46 -11.92
N ALA A 68 -1.21 -23.87 -11.75
CA ALA A 68 -1.56 -25.12 -11.10
C ALA A 68 -1.26 -26.34 -11.99
N GLU A 69 -1.26 -26.15 -13.32
CA GLU A 69 -1.02 -27.20 -14.32
C GLU A 69 0.43 -27.22 -14.79
N ARG A 70 1.04 -26.05 -15.02
CA ARG A 70 2.39 -25.90 -15.58
C ARG A 70 3.14 -24.79 -14.86
N SER A 71 4.44 -24.99 -14.63
CA SER A 71 5.27 -23.93 -14.04
C SER A 71 5.39 -22.72 -14.99
N PRO A 72 5.60 -21.49 -14.45
CA PRO A 72 5.80 -20.32 -15.31
C PRO A 72 6.94 -20.47 -16.31
N GLN A 73 8.03 -21.22 -15.97
CA GLN A 73 9.13 -21.47 -16.90
C GLN A 73 8.71 -22.37 -18.06
N GLN A 74 7.96 -23.45 -17.78
CA GLN A 74 7.41 -24.31 -18.85
C GLN A 74 6.52 -23.53 -19.80
N ILE A 75 5.66 -22.63 -19.26
CA ILE A 75 4.79 -21.76 -20.08
C ILE A 75 5.65 -20.85 -20.97
N ILE A 76 6.72 -20.26 -20.43
CA ILE A 76 7.65 -19.41 -21.19
C ILE A 76 8.29 -20.19 -22.35
N ASP A 77 8.84 -21.37 -22.05
CA ASP A 77 9.57 -22.18 -23.02
C ASP A 77 8.65 -22.71 -24.16
N GLU A 78 7.48 -23.24 -23.79
CA GLU A 78 6.51 -23.81 -24.72
C GLU A 78 5.89 -22.77 -25.67
N ASN A 79 5.73 -21.52 -25.22
CA ASN A 79 5.07 -20.45 -25.98
C ASN A 79 6.06 -19.46 -26.62
N GLY A 80 7.37 -19.66 -26.40
CA GLY A 80 8.41 -18.78 -26.91
C GLY A 80 8.23 -17.33 -26.40
N ILE A 81 8.03 -17.16 -25.09
CA ILE A 81 7.85 -15.85 -24.47
C ILE A 81 9.19 -15.13 -24.40
N ASP A 82 9.21 -13.89 -24.87
CA ASP A 82 10.42 -13.05 -24.86
C ASP A 82 10.55 -12.21 -23.58
N THR A 83 9.41 -11.75 -23.06
CA THR A 83 9.34 -10.81 -21.92
C THR A 83 8.41 -11.37 -20.84
N PHE A 84 8.87 -11.39 -19.60
CA PHE A 84 8.04 -11.69 -18.43
C PHE A 84 7.96 -10.45 -17.55
N TYR A 85 6.73 -9.98 -17.30
CA TYR A 85 6.50 -8.84 -16.40
C TYR A 85 5.77 -9.25 -15.13
N THR A 86 6.29 -8.80 -13.98
CA THR A 86 5.59 -8.94 -12.70
C THR A 86 5.39 -7.59 -12.00
N PRO A 87 4.13 -7.19 -11.73
CA PRO A 87 3.83 -5.92 -11.07
C PRO A 87 4.20 -5.90 -9.58
N LEU A 88 4.46 -7.06 -8.99
CA LEU A 88 4.91 -7.21 -7.60
C LEU A 88 5.90 -8.36 -7.52
N TYR A 89 7.17 -8.05 -7.26
CA TYR A 89 8.17 -9.09 -7.02
C TYR A 89 7.99 -9.66 -5.60
N SER A 90 7.66 -10.95 -5.52
CA SER A 90 7.51 -11.66 -4.24
C SER A 90 8.76 -12.45 -3.91
N LEU A 91 9.38 -12.14 -2.77
CA LEU A 91 10.51 -12.90 -2.23
C LEU A 91 10.12 -14.32 -1.77
N GLU A 92 8.83 -14.59 -1.59
CA GLU A 92 8.32 -15.88 -1.12
C GLU A 92 8.18 -16.89 -2.26
N LYS A 93 7.93 -16.42 -3.48
CA LYS A 93 7.83 -17.28 -4.67
C LYS A 93 9.22 -17.56 -5.20
N LYS A 94 9.62 -18.83 -5.15
CA LYS A 94 10.89 -19.35 -5.69
C LYS A 94 10.72 -19.66 -7.19
N TRP A 95 10.40 -18.69 -8.00
CA TRP A 95 10.43 -18.88 -9.45
C TRP A 95 11.79 -18.45 -9.98
N ASP A 96 12.52 -19.40 -10.50
CA ASP A 96 13.72 -19.12 -11.29
C ASP A 96 13.30 -18.91 -12.75
N ILE A 97 12.94 -17.67 -13.07
CA ILE A 97 12.48 -17.28 -14.39
C ILE A 97 13.70 -16.97 -15.26
N GLN A 98 13.88 -17.76 -16.31
CA GLN A 98 14.85 -17.52 -17.36
C GLN A 98 14.09 -17.05 -18.61
N VAL A 99 14.31 -15.82 -19.00
CA VAL A 99 13.67 -15.14 -20.13
C VAL A 99 14.61 -14.04 -20.63
N ASN A 100 14.51 -13.68 -21.91
CA ASN A 100 15.38 -12.64 -22.51
C ASN A 100 15.23 -11.29 -21.82
N ASP A 101 14.01 -10.95 -21.40
CA ASP A 101 13.68 -9.69 -20.76
C ASP A 101 12.79 -9.90 -19.54
N PHE A 102 13.38 -9.91 -18.36
CA PHE A 102 12.64 -9.95 -17.12
C PHE A 102 12.39 -8.53 -16.60
N VAL A 103 11.12 -8.12 -16.54
CA VAL A 103 10.69 -6.80 -16.10
C VAL A 103 9.91 -6.93 -14.80
N PHE A 104 10.15 -6.05 -13.84
CA PHE A 104 9.37 -6.04 -12.61
C PHE A 104 9.24 -4.64 -12.00
N THR A 105 8.18 -4.45 -11.21
CA THR A 105 8.03 -3.27 -10.37
C THR A 105 8.52 -3.56 -8.95
N TRP A 106 9.47 -2.74 -8.48
CA TRP A 106 10.05 -2.86 -7.13
C TRP A 106 9.48 -1.79 -6.21
N HIS A 107 8.54 -2.19 -5.36
CA HIS A 107 7.81 -1.28 -4.45
C HIS A 107 8.60 -0.87 -3.19
N GLY A 108 9.92 -1.03 -3.19
CA GLY A 108 10.81 -0.71 -2.06
C GLY A 108 11.28 -1.94 -1.29
N VAL A 109 12.09 -1.71 -0.29
CA VAL A 109 12.80 -2.73 0.50
C VAL A 109 12.34 -2.75 1.96
N ARG A 110 11.04 -2.63 2.19
CA ARG A 110 10.43 -2.59 3.54
C ARG A 110 11.03 -3.61 4.50
N ALA A 111 11.29 -4.83 4.04
CA ALA A 111 11.84 -5.88 4.89
C ALA A 111 13.23 -5.54 5.46
N LEU A 112 13.99 -4.66 4.81
CA LEU A 112 15.30 -4.19 5.24
C LEU A 112 15.20 -2.87 6.02
N GLU A 113 14.32 -1.95 5.63
CA GLU A 113 14.14 -0.64 6.27
C GLU A 113 13.44 -0.71 7.63
N MET A 114 12.40 -1.56 7.74
CA MET A 114 11.59 -1.61 8.96
C MET A 114 12.42 -1.95 10.19
N GLN A 115 12.22 -1.16 11.24
CA GLN A 115 12.78 -1.46 12.55
C GLN A 115 11.95 -2.57 13.23
N TYR A 116 12.63 -3.35 14.07
CA TYR A 116 11.96 -4.35 14.91
C TYR A 116 10.98 -3.67 15.89
N SER A 117 9.80 -4.27 16.05
CA SER A 117 8.80 -3.80 17.00
C SER A 117 8.03 -4.96 17.64
N TRP A 118 7.89 -4.93 18.95
CA TRP A 118 7.05 -5.85 19.71
C TRP A 118 5.55 -5.73 19.36
N ALA A 119 5.13 -4.65 18.74
CA ALA A 119 3.73 -4.43 18.37
C ALA A 119 3.17 -5.57 17.51
N GLY A 120 3.97 -6.13 16.60
CA GLY A 120 3.57 -7.24 15.73
C GLY A 120 3.06 -8.47 16.49
N VAL A 121 3.65 -8.77 17.65
CA VAL A 121 3.25 -9.91 18.49
C VAL A 121 1.82 -9.73 19.03
N GLY A 122 1.44 -8.50 19.36
CA GLY A 122 0.10 -8.16 19.87
C GLY A 122 -1.02 -8.32 18.85
N PHE A 123 -0.72 -8.20 17.56
CA PHE A 123 -1.65 -8.35 16.44
C PHE A 123 -1.75 -9.79 15.92
N ALA A 124 -0.75 -10.63 16.22
CA ALA A 124 -0.72 -12.02 15.76
C ALA A 124 -1.78 -12.87 16.47
N LYS A 125 -2.56 -13.64 15.69
CA LYS A 125 -3.63 -14.52 16.19
C LYS A 125 -3.13 -15.92 16.50
N LYS A 126 -2.27 -16.48 15.65
CA LYS A 126 -1.74 -17.85 15.75
C LYS A 126 -0.36 -17.87 16.38
N LEU A 127 0.00 -18.98 17.06
CA LEU A 127 1.32 -19.13 17.70
C LEU A 127 2.48 -18.93 16.69
N GLY A 128 2.38 -19.54 15.49
CA GLY A 128 3.38 -19.37 14.45
C GLY A 128 3.58 -17.92 14.02
N GLN A 129 2.48 -17.15 13.89
CA GLN A 129 2.54 -15.71 13.60
C GLN A 129 3.20 -14.91 14.72
N LYS A 130 3.00 -15.31 15.99
CA LYS A 130 3.68 -14.67 17.13
C LYS A 130 5.18 -14.94 17.11
N LEU A 131 5.57 -16.19 16.83
CA LEU A 131 6.99 -16.56 16.71
C LEU A 131 7.65 -15.81 15.54
N GLU A 132 6.99 -15.74 14.39
CA GLU A 132 7.46 -14.92 13.26
C GLU A 132 7.61 -13.45 13.64
N ALA A 133 6.62 -12.86 14.31
CA ALA A 133 6.66 -11.46 14.74
C ALA A 133 7.79 -11.18 15.76
N LEU A 134 8.21 -12.18 16.54
CA LEU A 134 9.35 -12.07 17.47
C LEU A 134 10.70 -11.91 16.76
N VAL A 135 10.84 -12.41 15.55
CA VAL A 135 12.11 -12.41 14.81
C VAL A 135 12.11 -11.49 13.59
N ARG A 136 10.93 -11.27 13.00
CA ARG A 136 10.75 -10.43 11.82
C ARG A 136 11.29 -9.02 12.08
N TYR A 137 12.05 -8.49 11.12
CA TYR A 137 12.73 -7.18 11.20
C TYR A 137 13.86 -7.06 12.22
N ARG A 138 14.25 -8.12 12.94
CA ARG A 138 15.53 -8.10 13.68
C ARG A 138 16.70 -8.11 12.70
N GLU A 139 17.78 -7.41 13.02
CA GLU A 139 18.94 -7.28 12.13
C GLU A 139 19.54 -8.61 11.68
N ILE A 140 19.63 -9.58 12.61
CA ILE A 140 20.12 -10.92 12.29
C ILE A 140 19.21 -11.62 11.25
N TRP A 141 17.88 -11.43 11.36
CA TRP A 141 16.91 -12.02 10.44
C TRP A 141 16.95 -11.35 9.07
N LYS A 142 17.08 -10.01 9.04
CA LYS A 142 17.27 -9.23 7.81
C LYS A 142 18.51 -9.70 7.06
N LYS A 143 19.65 -9.79 7.73
CA LYS A 143 20.94 -10.22 7.13
C LYS A 143 20.88 -11.65 6.61
N ARG A 144 20.24 -12.57 7.33
CA ARG A 144 20.22 -14.00 6.99
C ARG A 144 19.18 -14.37 5.94
N PHE A 145 18.01 -13.74 5.92
CA PHE A 145 16.87 -14.19 5.11
C PHE A 145 16.42 -13.19 4.05
N TYR A 146 16.40 -11.90 4.35
CA TYR A 146 15.92 -10.91 3.40
C TYR A 146 17.02 -10.37 2.49
N LYS A 147 18.14 -9.93 3.06
CA LYS A 147 19.22 -9.32 2.29
C LYS A 147 19.74 -10.23 1.17
N PRO A 148 20.01 -11.55 1.37
CA PRO A 148 20.51 -12.40 0.28
C PRO A 148 19.53 -12.53 -0.89
N LYS A 149 18.22 -12.56 -0.62
CA LYS A 149 17.20 -12.65 -1.68
C LYS A 149 17.14 -11.39 -2.55
N TYR A 150 17.20 -10.22 -1.91
CA TYR A 150 17.27 -8.95 -2.62
C TYR A 150 18.61 -8.77 -3.32
N GLN A 151 19.70 -9.25 -2.73
CA GLN A 151 21.05 -9.20 -3.32
C GLN A 151 21.12 -9.96 -4.65
N ALA A 152 20.51 -11.16 -4.71
CA ALA A 152 20.45 -11.93 -5.96
C ALA A 152 19.68 -11.18 -7.06
N LEU A 153 18.62 -10.44 -6.70
CA LEU A 153 17.87 -9.61 -7.62
C LEU A 153 18.70 -8.40 -8.10
N ALA A 154 19.35 -7.71 -7.15
CA ALA A 154 20.21 -6.58 -7.45
C ALA A 154 21.39 -6.96 -8.37
N ALA A 155 22.01 -8.12 -8.14
CA ALA A 155 23.06 -8.65 -9.00
C ALA A 155 22.57 -8.86 -10.46
N ARG A 156 21.39 -9.47 -10.63
CA ARG A 156 20.80 -9.65 -11.98
C ARG A 156 20.53 -8.31 -12.68
N MET A 157 20.13 -7.28 -11.92
CA MET A 157 19.94 -5.93 -12.46
C MET A 157 21.27 -5.31 -12.88
N ALA A 158 22.30 -5.38 -12.03
CA ALA A 158 23.64 -4.89 -12.33
C ALA A 158 24.26 -5.56 -13.56
N GLU A 159 23.94 -6.82 -13.82
CA GLU A 159 24.33 -7.59 -15.00
C GLU A 159 23.51 -7.25 -16.27
N GLY A 160 22.52 -6.36 -16.18
CA GLY A 160 21.63 -6.01 -17.29
C GLY A 160 20.63 -7.11 -17.69
N LYS A 161 20.47 -8.15 -16.86
CA LYS A 161 19.57 -9.29 -17.10
C LYS A 161 18.12 -9.04 -16.72
N THR A 162 17.86 -7.90 -16.07
CA THR A 162 16.51 -7.52 -15.65
C THR A 162 16.33 -6.02 -15.73
N ARG A 163 15.13 -5.59 -16.09
CA ARG A 163 14.72 -4.19 -16.05
C ARG A 163 13.76 -3.97 -14.88
N THR A 164 13.87 -2.83 -14.22
CA THR A 164 12.97 -2.51 -13.12
C THR A 164 12.51 -1.06 -13.16
N ILE A 165 11.31 -0.85 -12.66
CA ILE A 165 10.76 0.44 -12.33
C ILE A 165 10.42 0.47 -10.85
N THR A 166 10.31 1.65 -10.26
CA THR A 166 9.86 1.81 -8.89
C THR A 166 8.79 2.89 -8.78
N VAL A 167 8.15 2.98 -7.62
CA VAL A 167 6.90 3.74 -7.45
C VAL A 167 7.07 5.08 -6.73
N SER A 168 8.28 5.39 -6.27
CA SER A 168 8.62 6.65 -5.61
C SER A 168 10.13 6.90 -5.62
N GLU A 169 10.54 8.16 -5.49
CA GLU A 169 11.94 8.55 -5.33
C GLU A 169 12.54 7.96 -4.06
N HIS A 170 11.76 7.94 -2.98
CA HIS A 170 12.14 7.25 -1.75
C HIS A 170 12.48 5.78 -2.02
N SER A 171 11.62 5.05 -2.72
CA SER A 171 11.88 3.63 -3.02
C SER A 171 13.13 3.44 -3.86
N ARG A 172 13.38 4.30 -4.85
CA ARG A 172 14.62 4.31 -5.65
C ARG A 172 15.85 4.54 -4.79
N ALA A 173 15.84 5.58 -3.97
CA ALA A 173 16.95 5.92 -3.08
C ALA A 173 17.21 4.80 -2.07
N SER A 174 16.16 4.23 -1.50
CA SER A 174 16.24 3.11 -0.56
C SER A 174 16.84 1.87 -1.21
N ILE A 175 16.38 1.48 -2.41
CA ILE A 175 16.96 0.36 -3.17
C ILE A 175 18.46 0.58 -3.36
N LYS A 176 18.88 1.73 -3.86
CA LYS A 176 20.28 2.05 -4.10
C LYS A 176 21.11 2.08 -2.81
N SER A 177 20.55 2.55 -1.70
CA SER A 177 21.26 2.61 -0.41
C SER A 177 21.57 1.23 0.19
N PHE A 178 20.70 0.25 -0.06
CA PHE A 178 20.92 -1.13 0.38
C PHE A 178 21.77 -1.97 -0.57
N PHE A 179 21.83 -1.57 -1.86
CA PHE A 179 22.51 -2.28 -2.95
C PHE A 179 23.40 -1.30 -3.74
N PRO A 180 24.64 -1.03 -3.21
CA PRO A 180 25.55 -0.08 -3.83
C PRO A 180 25.92 -0.40 -5.28
N GLU A 181 25.83 -1.67 -5.69
CA GLU A 181 26.03 -2.11 -7.08
C GLU A 181 25.02 -1.52 -8.07
N LEU A 182 23.93 -0.92 -7.56
CA LEU A 182 22.90 -0.26 -8.36
C LEU A 182 23.02 1.27 -8.39
N LEU A 183 24.06 1.87 -7.77
CA LEU A 183 24.19 3.32 -7.65
C LEU A 183 24.16 4.02 -9.02
N ASP A 184 24.88 3.48 -9.99
CA ASP A 184 24.97 4.05 -11.35
C ASP A 184 23.87 3.52 -12.29
N LEU A 185 23.06 2.56 -11.85
CA LEU A 185 21.97 2.05 -12.67
C LEU A 185 20.81 3.04 -12.68
N GLU A 186 20.30 3.35 -13.85
CA GLU A 186 19.06 4.11 -13.99
C GLU A 186 17.87 3.22 -13.60
N ILE A 187 17.10 3.66 -12.62
CA ILE A 187 15.84 3.02 -12.17
C ILE A 187 14.73 4.07 -12.34
N PRO A 188 13.90 3.97 -13.38
CA PRO A 188 12.80 4.89 -13.58
C PRO A 188 11.83 4.89 -12.41
N VAL A 189 11.34 6.07 -12.06
CA VAL A 189 10.32 6.25 -11.02
C VAL A 189 9.02 6.65 -11.69
N PHE A 190 8.02 5.76 -11.60
CA PHE A 190 6.66 6.04 -12.05
C PHE A 190 5.72 5.97 -10.85
N TYR A 191 5.05 7.07 -10.56
CA TYR A 191 4.13 7.13 -9.42
C TYR A 191 3.05 6.08 -9.54
N SER A 192 2.86 5.37 -8.44
CA SER A 192 1.94 4.23 -8.41
C SER A 192 0.52 4.69 -8.73
N PRO A 193 -0.10 4.22 -9.82
CA PRO A 193 -1.45 4.62 -10.19
C PRO A 193 -2.47 4.13 -9.17
N MET A 194 -3.62 4.79 -9.10
CA MET A 194 -4.70 4.49 -8.17
C MET A 194 -6.01 4.33 -8.94
N THR A 195 -6.76 3.28 -8.62
CA THR A 195 -8.14 3.16 -9.09
C THR A 195 -9.04 4.06 -8.26
N GLU A 196 -9.81 4.89 -8.92
CA GLU A 196 -10.84 5.71 -8.29
C GLU A 196 -12.17 4.97 -8.29
N TYR A 197 -12.87 5.04 -7.17
CA TYR A 197 -14.21 4.50 -7.02
C TYR A 197 -15.16 5.64 -6.66
N GLU A 198 -16.40 5.56 -7.15
CA GLU A 198 -17.44 6.48 -6.70
C GLU A 198 -17.87 6.13 -5.28
N PRO A 199 -17.91 7.12 -4.36
CA PRO A 199 -18.29 6.89 -2.98
C PRO A 199 -19.72 6.34 -2.87
N GLN A 200 -19.86 5.17 -2.23
CA GLN A 200 -21.16 4.56 -1.99
C GLN A 200 -21.15 3.80 -0.67
N GLY A 201 -22.05 4.15 0.26
CA GLY A 201 -22.12 3.46 1.54
C GLY A 201 -22.97 4.19 2.54
N PHE A 202 -22.86 3.77 3.79
CA PHE A 202 -23.54 4.34 4.93
C PHE A 202 -22.54 4.61 6.05
N LEU A 203 -22.83 5.61 6.88
CA LEU A 203 -22.06 5.82 8.09
C LEU A 203 -22.25 4.61 9.02
N PRO A 204 -21.15 4.05 9.54
CA PRO A 204 -21.25 2.94 10.47
C PRO A 204 -21.94 3.38 11.78
N PRO A 205 -22.66 2.47 12.47
CA PRO A 205 -23.27 2.77 13.75
C PRO A 205 -22.27 3.45 14.71
N GLY A 206 -22.69 4.55 15.31
CA GLY A 206 -21.85 5.34 16.23
C GLY A 206 -20.91 6.35 15.56
N ALA A 207 -20.84 6.42 14.22
CA ALA A 207 -20.15 7.48 13.51
C ALA A 207 -21.13 8.53 12.98
N THR A 208 -20.67 9.79 12.94
CA THR A 208 -21.41 10.92 12.34
C THR A 208 -20.51 11.59 11.31
N ALA A 209 -21.07 11.99 10.16
CA ALA A 209 -20.31 12.66 9.11
C ALA A 209 -19.60 13.91 9.68
N LYS A 210 -18.33 14.08 9.27
CA LYS A 210 -17.46 15.18 9.72
C LYS A 210 -17.23 15.25 11.25
N LYS A 211 -17.48 14.12 11.95
CA LYS A 211 -17.23 13.99 13.39
C LYS A 211 -16.39 12.76 13.73
N TYR A 212 -15.52 12.31 12.81
CA TYR A 212 -14.58 11.25 13.11
C TYR A 212 -13.24 11.41 12.39
N PHE A 213 -12.19 10.98 13.07
CA PHE A 213 -10.90 10.71 12.48
C PHE A 213 -10.91 9.31 11.86
N LEU A 214 -10.42 9.17 10.63
CA LEU A 214 -10.38 7.89 9.92
C LEU A 214 -8.96 7.31 9.93
N LEU A 215 -8.87 6.00 10.18
CA LEU A 215 -7.66 5.17 10.01
C LEU A 215 -8.03 3.94 9.17
N THR A 216 -7.10 3.45 8.36
CA THR A 216 -7.32 2.29 7.49
C THR A 216 -6.34 1.16 7.77
N SER A 217 -6.66 -0.08 7.29
CA SER A 217 -5.78 -1.25 7.39
C SER A 217 -5.45 -1.69 8.83
N GLY A 218 -6.42 -1.71 9.71
CA GLY A 218 -6.28 -1.99 11.14
C GLY A 218 -5.76 -3.38 11.52
N ALA A 219 -5.75 -4.35 10.60
CA ALA A 219 -5.15 -5.67 10.84
C ALA A 219 -3.61 -5.65 10.78
N ARG A 220 -3.02 -4.63 10.17
CA ARG A 220 -1.59 -4.55 9.90
C ARG A 220 -0.92 -3.66 10.93
N TRP A 221 -0.09 -4.24 11.79
CA TRP A 221 0.60 -3.50 12.84
C TRP A 221 1.57 -2.43 12.29
N GLU A 222 2.12 -2.64 11.08
CA GLU A 222 3.01 -1.69 10.40
C GLU A 222 2.30 -0.38 10.03
N LYS A 223 0.98 -0.41 9.90
CA LYS A 223 0.17 0.81 9.74
C LYS A 223 0.07 1.63 11.03
N ASN A 224 0.52 1.06 12.15
CA ASN A 224 0.75 1.76 13.40
C ASN A 224 -0.49 2.43 14.03
N ASN A 225 -1.68 1.98 13.61
CA ASN A 225 -2.96 2.55 14.02
C ASN A 225 -3.17 2.54 15.54
N LEU A 226 -2.56 1.57 16.25
CA LEU A 226 -2.68 1.54 17.72
C LEU A 226 -2.05 2.75 18.39
N ARG A 227 -0.92 3.30 17.86
CA ARG A 227 -0.35 4.54 18.42
C ARG A 227 -1.26 5.74 18.18
N ALA A 228 -1.85 5.87 16.99
CA ALA A 228 -2.81 6.92 16.72
C ALA A 228 -4.09 6.76 17.56
N ALA A 229 -4.56 5.53 17.77
CA ALA A 229 -5.69 5.26 18.66
C ALA A 229 -5.38 5.69 20.11
N ARG A 230 -4.18 5.41 20.62
CA ARG A 230 -3.74 5.89 21.95
C ARG A 230 -3.65 7.40 22.02
N ALA A 231 -3.12 8.05 20.98
CA ALA A 231 -3.06 9.51 20.91
C ALA A 231 -4.46 10.14 20.98
N PHE A 232 -5.42 9.56 20.27
CA PHE A 232 -6.81 10.00 20.32
C PHE A 232 -7.47 9.70 21.68
N ASP A 233 -7.22 8.54 22.27
CA ASP A 233 -7.71 8.17 23.62
C ASP A 233 -7.22 9.15 24.69
N GLU A 234 -5.94 9.56 24.62
CA GLU A 234 -5.38 10.62 25.48
C GLU A 234 -6.01 11.99 25.22
N LEU A 235 -6.35 12.30 23.96
CA LEU A 235 -7.03 13.55 23.60
C LEU A 235 -8.45 13.59 24.20
N VAL A 236 -9.20 12.48 24.11
CA VAL A 236 -10.51 12.36 24.77
C VAL A 236 -10.39 12.62 26.27
N GLY A 237 -9.46 11.94 26.95
CA GLY A 237 -9.24 12.12 28.40
C GLY A 237 -8.84 13.57 28.78
N MET A 238 -8.12 14.27 27.89
CA MET A 238 -7.78 15.67 28.10
C MET A 238 -9.05 16.56 28.12
N TYR A 239 -9.97 16.36 27.19
CA TYR A 239 -11.24 17.11 27.17
C TYR A 239 -12.14 16.78 28.37
N GLU A 240 -12.25 15.49 28.73
CA GLU A 240 -13.01 15.06 29.88
C GLU A 240 -12.48 15.63 31.20
N SER A 241 -11.15 15.66 31.38
CA SER A 241 -10.53 16.26 32.59
C SER A 241 -10.80 17.77 32.75
N GLN A 242 -11.14 18.44 31.66
CA GLN A 242 -11.49 19.86 31.61
C GLN A 242 -13.02 20.10 31.63
N ASN A 243 -13.82 19.05 31.77
CA ASN A 243 -15.28 19.06 31.61
C ASN A 243 -15.74 19.74 30.30
N LYS A 244 -14.96 19.60 29.22
CA LYS A 244 -15.27 20.13 27.89
C LYS A 244 -15.95 19.09 27.04
N PRO A 245 -17.00 19.45 26.27
CA PRO A 245 -17.64 18.51 25.35
C PRO A 245 -16.68 18.12 24.24
N PHE A 246 -16.65 16.82 23.91
CA PHE A 246 -15.86 16.27 22.82
C PHE A 246 -16.62 15.10 22.21
N ASP A 247 -17.28 15.32 21.07
CA ASP A 247 -18.16 14.34 20.44
C ASP A 247 -17.52 13.63 19.24
N MET A 248 -16.19 13.80 19.05
CA MET A 248 -15.43 13.12 18.01
C MET A 248 -15.28 11.63 18.29
N LYS A 249 -15.25 10.86 17.22
CA LYS A 249 -14.95 9.42 17.22
C LYS A 249 -13.67 9.14 16.45
N MET A 250 -13.16 7.93 16.58
CA MET A 250 -12.14 7.39 15.70
C MET A 250 -12.66 6.12 15.03
N VAL A 251 -12.71 6.13 13.69
CA VAL A 251 -13.13 5.00 12.86
C VAL A 251 -11.88 4.30 12.34
N ILE A 252 -11.77 2.99 12.54
CA ILE A 252 -10.63 2.19 12.07
C ILE A 252 -11.16 1.04 11.22
N THR A 253 -10.84 1.04 9.92
CA THR A 253 -11.24 -0.04 9.00
C THR A 253 -10.21 -1.16 8.91
N GLY A 254 -10.65 -2.34 8.47
CA GLY A 254 -9.77 -3.50 8.29
C GLY A 254 -9.31 -4.14 9.60
N VAL A 255 -10.04 -3.96 10.69
CA VAL A 255 -9.71 -4.55 12.00
C VAL A 255 -10.14 -6.01 12.03
N THR A 256 -9.20 -6.92 12.20
CA THR A 256 -9.47 -8.35 12.35
C THR A 256 -9.38 -8.85 13.80
N ASN A 257 -8.82 -8.02 14.70
CA ASN A 257 -8.63 -8.32 16.11
C ASN A 257 -8.91 -7.05 16.95
N ALA A 258 -10.18 -6.82 17.29
CA ALA A 258 -10.58 -5.66 18.09
C ALA A 258 -9.89 -5.65 19.47
N ARG A 259 -9.64 -6.83 20.09
CA ARG A 259 -8.97 -6.93 21.38
C ARG A 259 -7.54 -6.34 21.36
N ALA A 260 -6.86 -6.40 20.20
CA ALA A 260 -5.53 -5.82 20.06
C ALA A 260 -5.53 -4.30 20.26
N TYR A 261 -6.64 -3.63 20.01
CA TYR A 261 -6.87 -2.21 20.27
C TYR A 261 -7.47 -1.97 21.66
N LEU A 262 -8.64 -2.53 21.92
CA LEU A 262 -9.48 -2.20 23.07
C LEU A 262 -8.81 -2.43 24.43
N ARG A 263 -7.89 -3.37 24.54
CA ARG A 263 -7.13 -3.62 25.78
C ARG A 263 -6.19 -2.47 26.18
N HIS A 264 -5.89 -1.56 25.23
CA HIS A 264 -4.98 -0.42 25.41
C HIS A 264 -5.70 0.92 25.48
N LEU A 265 -7.04 0.93 25.37
CA LEU A 265 -7.85 2.14 25.29
C LEU A 265 -8.78 2.24 26.50
N LYS A 266 -8.91 3.45 27.06
CA LYS A 266 -9.76 3.76 28.20
C LYS A 266 -11.18 4.12 27.73
N HIS A 267 -11.31 5.02 26.75
CA HIS A 267 -12.58 5.57 26.24
C HIS A 267 -13.07 4.75 25.03
N ARG A 268 -13.35 3.47 25.26
CA ARG A 268 -13.63 2.46 24.20
C ARG A 268 -14.85 2.81 23.34
N ASP A 269 -15.82 3.49 23.92
CA ASP A 269 -17.04 3.98 23.27
C ASP A 269 -16.76 5.06 22.19
N ARG A 270 -15.56 5.64 22.20
CA ARG A 270 -15.10 6.63 21.21
C ARG A 270 -14.52 6.00 19.95
N PHE A 271 -14.43 4.68 19.88
CA PHE A 271 -13.84 3.94 18.77
C PHE A 271 -14.87 3.11 18.03
N VAL A 272 -14.91 3.25 16.71
CA VAL A 272 -15.70 2.41 15.80
C VAL A 272 -14.73 1.53 15.02
N LEU A 273 -14.70 0.25 15.35
CA LEU A 273 -13.79 -0.73 14.75
C LEU A 273 -14.53 -1.55 13.70
N LEU A 274 -14.18 -1.35 12.44
CA LEU A 274 -14.79 -2.01 11.31
C LEU A 274 -13.87 -3.13 10.80
N GLY A 275 -14.48 -4.23 10.36
CA GLY A 275 -13.79 -5.27 9.59
C GLY A 275 -13.35 -4.78 8.20
N TYR A 276 -13.32 -5.70 7.25
CA TYR A 276 -13.13 -5.35 5.85
C TYR A 276 -14.30 -4.47 5.36
N VAL A 277 -13.99 -3.44 4.61
CA VAL A 277 -14.94 -2.59 3.90
C VAL A 277 -14.59 -2.61 2.41
N GLU A 278 -15.60 -2.58 1.54
CA GLU A 278 -15.40 -2.54 0.09
C GLU A 278 -14.83 -1.18 -0.34
N ASN A 279 -14.18 -1.13 -1.52
CA ASN A 279 -13.52 0.08 -1.99
C ASN A 279 -14.46 1.30 -2.06
N LYS A 280 -15.69 1.13 -2.56
CA LYS A 280 -16.69 2.23 -2.62
C LYS A 280 -17.10 2.73 -1.25
N GLU A 281 -17.23 1.82 -0.28
CA GLU A 281 -17.54 2.16 1.12
C GLU A 281 -16.34 2.87 1.77
N LEU A 282 -15.11 2.45 1.45
CA LEU A 282 -13.91 3.11 1.94
C LEU A 282 -13.81 4.55 1.41
N GLU A 283 -14.10 4.78 0.12
CA GLU A 283 -14.17 6.13 -0.45
C GLU A 283 -15.25 6.97 0.25
N PHE A 284 -16.42 6.39 0.53
CA PHE A 284 -17.47 7.05 1.29
C PHE A 284 -17.00 7.45 2.70
N LEU A 285 -16.25 6.58 3.38
CA LEU A 285 -15.68 6.90 4.68
C LEU A 285 -14.62 8.00 4.60
N HIS A 286 -13.75 7.99 3.57
CA HIS A 286 -12.79 9.07 3.33
C HIS A 286 -13.53 10.40 3.11
N GLN A 287 -14.53 10.45 2.23
CA GLN A 287 -15.29 11.66 1.93
C GLN A 287 -15.97 12.26 3.16
N ASN A 288 -16.49 11.43 4.07
CA ASN A 288 -17.24 11.84 5.24
C ASN A 288 -16.40 11.99 6.52
N ALA A 289 -15.09 11.71 6.47
CA ALA A 289 -14.21 11.92 7.61
C ALA A 289 -14.06 13.41 7.95
N TYR A 290 -13.85 13.71 9.21
CA TYR A 290 -13.36 15.02 9.64
C TYR A 290 -11.92 15.20 9.18
N ALA A 291 -11.07 14.25 9.52
CA ALA A 291 -9.69 14.20 9.05
C ALA A 291 -9.22 12.75 8.94
N PHE A 292 -8.21 12.53 8.11
CA PHE A 292 -7.55 11.24 7.95
C PHE A 292 -6.23 11.22 8.72
N VAL A 293 -5.97 10.11 9.43
CA VAL A 293 -4.72 9.95 10.19
C VAL A 293 -3.96 8.75 9.61
N PHE A 294 -2.70 8.98 9.20
CA PHE A 294 -1.88 7.98 8.53
C PHE A 294 -0.55 7.76 9.25
N PRO A 295 -0.53 6.95 10.32
CA PRO A 295 0.65 6.76 11.16
C PRO A 295 1.58 5.66 10.68
N SER A 296 1.53 5.28 9.39
CA SER A 296 2.28 4.16 8.84
C SER A 296 3.79 4.30 9.06
N LEU A 297 4.45 3.18 9.37
CA LEU A 297 5.89 3.15 9.64
C LEU A 297 6.73 3.02 8.37
N ASN A 298 6.17 2.47 7.30
CA ASN A 298 6.88 2.31 6.03
C ASN A 298 5.91 2.11 4.86
N GLU A 299 6.06 2.94 3.83
CA GLU A 299 5.28 2.89 2.60
C GLU A 299 6.19 2.94 1.37
N GLY A 300 5.77 2.25 0.30
CA GLY A 300 6.40 2.40 -1.01
C GLY A 300 5.85 3.61 -1.77
N PHE A 301 4.56 3.96 -1.56
CA PHE A 301 3.90 5.12 -2.14
C PHE A 301 3.05 5.87 -1.12
N GLY A 302 1.94 5.30 -0.64
CA GLY A 302 1.05 5.93 0.35
C GLY A 302 -0.28 6.37 -0.26
N TYR A 303 -1.06 5.45 -0.83
CA TYR A 303 -2.39 5.73 -1.40
C TYR A 303 -3.40 6.39 -0.46
N PRO A 304 -3.58 5.92 0.81
CA PRO A 304 -4.69 6.40 1.63
C PRO A 304 -4.69 7.90 1.93
N PRO A 305 -3.56 8.59 2.16
CA PRO A 305 -3.53 10.04 2.22
C PRO A 305 -4.07 10.71 0.95
N VAL A 306 -3.66 10.22 -0.23
CA VAL A 306 -4.08 10.75 -1.53
C VAL A 306 -5.59 10.60 -1.72
N GLN A 307 -6.16 9.42 -1.32
CA GLN A 307 -7.60 9.19 -1.34
C GLN A 307 -8.37 10.23 -0.48
N SER A 308 -7.90 10.52 0.73
CA SER A 308 -8.53 11.55 1.58
C SER A 308 -8.42 12.95 0.97
N MET A 309 -7.26 13.28 0.40
CA MET A 309 -7.02 14.58 -0.23
C MET A 309 -7.96 14.86 -1.41
N ARG A 310 -8.40 13.82 -2.14
CA ARG A 310 -9.40 13.91 -3.21
C ARG A 310 -10.67 14.63 -2.77
N TYR A 311 -11.08 14.45 -1.52
CA TYR A 311 -12.30 14.98 -0.95
C TYR A 311 -12.09 16.26 -0.12
N GLY A 312 -10.92 16.87 -0.19
CA GLY A 312 -10.60 18.03 0.64
C GLY A 312 -10.55 17.71 2.14
N VAL A 313 -10.35 16.46 2.50
CA VAL A 313 -10.24 16.02 3.89
C VAL A 313 -8.81 16.23 4.38
N PRO A 314 -8.59 17.04 5.43
CA PRO A 314 -7.27 17.25 6.00
C PRO A 314 -6.61 15.95 6.45
N VAL A 315 -5.30 15.88 6.32
CA VAL A 315 -4.52 14.69 6.65
C VAL A 315 -3.46 15.01 7.69
N ALA A 316 -3.34 14.16 8.71
CA ALA A 316 -2.16 14.08 9.56
C ALA A 316 -1.42 12.78 9.25
N ALA A 317 -0.15 12.83 8.88
CA ALA A 317 0.58 11.69 8.38
C ALA A 317 1.99 11.55 8.99
N SER A 318 2.52 10.32 8.96
CA SER A 318 3.92 10.08 9.33
C SER A 318 4.88 10.81 8.38
N GLY A 319 5.91 11.47 8.94
CA GLY A 319 6.97 12.14 8.18
C GLY A 319 8.07 11.18 7.71
N THR A 320 7.72 9.96 7.27
CA THR A 320 8.71 8.93 6.93
C THR A 320 8.47 8.31 5.56
N THR A 321 9.52 7.76 4.98
CA THR A 321 9.52 7.04 3.70
C THR A 321 8.96 7.87 2.54
N SER A 322 8.11 7.31 1.69
CA SER A 322 7.52 8.02 0.54
C SER A 322 6.42 9.02 0.90
N VAL A 323 5.93 9.04 2.14
CA VAL A 323 4.78 9.87 2.52
C VAL A 323 5.06 11.37 2.33
N PRO A 324 6.23 11.93 2.76
CA PRO A 324 6.55 13.34 2.50
C PRO A 324 6.66 13.68 1.01
N GLU A 325 7.23 12.79 0.21
CA GLU A 325 7.32 12.94 -1.25
C GLU A 325 5.93 13.06 -1.89
N VAL A 326 5.03 12.15 -1.52
CA VAL A 326 3.70 12.07 -2.13
C VAL A 326 2.77 13.16 -1.62
N CYS A 327 2.82 13.46 -0.32
CA CYS A 327 1.88 14.42 0.30
C CYS A 327 2.35 15.88 0.25
N GLY A 328 3.66 16.15 0.03
CA GLY A 328 4.20 17.51 -0.01
C GLY A 328 3.89 18.31 1.25
N ASP A 329 3.47 19.55 1.09
CA ASP A 329 3.08 20.46 2.19
C ASP A 329 1.57 20.44 2.52
N ALA A 330 0.83 19.49 1.95
CA ALA A 330 -0.62 19.42 2.09
C ALA A 330 -1.10 18.67 3.36
N VAL A 331 -0.18 18.20 4.21
CA VAL A 331 -0.50 17.41 5.40
C VAL A 331 0.29 17.88 6.63
N LEU A 332 -0.25 17.60 7.82
CA LEU A 332 0.48 17.79 9.08
C LEU A 332 1.33 16.57 9.38
N TYR A 333 2.64 16.72 9.37
CA TYR A 333 3.57 15.62 9.65
C TYR A 333 3.82 15.41 11.14
N PHE A 334 4.06 14.17 11.53
CA PHE A 334 4.48 13.76 12.87
C PHE A 334 5.49 12.59 12.82
N ASP A 335 6.26 12.44 13.90
CA ASP A 335 7.01 11.21 14.15
C ASP A 335 6.03 10.07 14.48
N PRO A 336 5.96 8.99 13.65
CA PRO A 336 5.03 7.90 13.88
C PRO A 336 5.31 7.10 15.16
N TYR A 337 6.48 7.27 15.78
CA TYR A 337 6.83 6.63 17.04
C TYR A 337 6.39 7.45 18.26
N SER A 338 6.00 8.71 18.10
CA SER A 338 5.60 9.64 19.17
C SER A 338 4.07 9.75 19.28
N VAL A 339 3.49 9.17 20.34
CA VAL A 339 2.06 9.35 20.67
C VAL A 339 1.73 10.81 20.90
N SER A 340 2.64 11.54 21.55
CA SER A 340 2.47 12.98 21.87
C SER A 340 2.44 13.85 20.62
N GLU A 341 3.28 13.57 19.62
CA GLU A 341 3.24 14.32 18.36
C GLU A 341 1.98 14.02 17.57
N ILE A 342 1.57 12.74 17.48
CA ILE A 342 0.29 12.39 16.85
C ILE A 342 -0.84 13.17 17.52
N LYS A 343 -0.92 13.16 18.88
CA LYS A 343 -1.93 13.91 19.62
C LYS A 343 -1.86 15.41 19.33
N ASN A 344 -0.66 15.98 19.24
CA ASN A 344 -0.49 17.40 18.90
C ASN A 344 -1.10 17.73 17.53
N ARG A 345 -0.89 16.89 16.49
CA ARG A 345 -1.49 17.11 15.18
C ARG A 345 -3.03 16.96 15.20
N LEU A 346 -3.56 16.03 15.99
CA LEU A 346 -5.01 15.94 16.18
C LEU A 346 -5.58 17.22 16.81
N VAL A 347 -4.89 17.78 17.83
CA VAL A 347 -5.28 19.07 18.43
C VAL A 347 -5.20 20.20 17.42
N GLN A 348 -4.15 20.28 16.62
CA GLN A 348 -4.03 21.30 15.56
C GLN A 348 -5.17 21.22 14.55
N LEU A 349 -5.58 20.01 14.15
CA LEU A 349 -6.72 19.84 13.24
C LEU A 349 -8.07 20.27 13.84
N LEU A 350 -8.19 20.37 15.17
CA LEU A 350 -9.38 20.90 15.82
C LEU A 350 -9.43 22.44 15.80
N ASP A 351 -8.33 23.12 15.49
CA ASP A 351 -8.33 24.57 15.20
C ASP A 351 -8.94 24.81 13.82
N THR A 352 -10.00 25.60 13.76
CA THR A 352 -10.77 25.84 12.53
C THR A 352 -9.95 26.50 11.42
N ARG A 353 -8.98 27.36 11.77
CA ARG A 353 -8.08 28.02 10.82
C ARG A 353 -7.12 26.99 10.19
N ILE A 354 -6.47 26.17 11.02
CA ILE A 354 -5.56 25.13 10.57
C ILE A 354 -6.32 24.10 9.74
N TYR A 355 -7.50 23.70 10.22
CA TYR A 355 -8.37 22.78 9.46
C TYR A 355 -8.67 23.33 8.06
N ALA A 356 -9.14 24.58 7.95
CA ALA A 356 -9.48 25.21 6.68
C ALA A 356 -8.28 25.33 5.74
N GLU A 357 -7.10 25.62 6.28
CA GLU A 357 -5.85 25.69 5.52
C GLU A 357 -5.52 24.33 4.86
N TYR A 358 -5.51 23.25 5.63
CA TYR A 358 -5.18 21.92 5.11
C TYR A 358 -6.29 21.31 4.26
N ALA A 359 -7.56 21.63 4.54
CA ALA A 359 -8.69 21.28 3.68
C ALA A 359 -8.59 21.92 2.28
N ALA A 360 -8.05 23.14 2.20
CA ALA A 360 -7.83 23.85 0.93
C ALA A 360 -6.59 23.36 0.16
N ARG A 361 -5.53 22.90 0.86
CA ARG A 361 -4.31 22.36 0.25
C ARG A 361 -4.54 20.95 -0.32
N ALA A 362 -5.33 20.13 0.35
CA ALA A 362 -5.53 18.72 0.04
C ALA A 362 -5.94 18.46 -1.41
N PRO A 363 -7.02 19.06 -1.98
CA PRO A 363 -7.43 18.79 -3.36
C PRO A 363 -6.44 19.31 -4.38
N LYS A 364 -5.67 20.36 -4.10
CA LYS A 364 -4.61 20.84 -4.99
C LYS A 364 -3.50 19.79 -5.11
N ARG A 365 -3.04 19.28 -3.97
CA ARG A 365 -2.02 18.23 -3.96
C ARG A 365 -2.51 16.94 -4.59
N TYR A 366 -3.76 16.56 -4.34
CA TYR A 366 -4.39 15.43 -5.03
C TYR A 366 -4.30 15.60 -6.57
N ALA A 367 -4.68 16.76 -7.09
CA ALA A 367 -4.66 17.01 -8.53
C ALA A 367 -3.24 16.88 -9.13
N GLU A 368 -2.20 17.40 -8.45
CA GLU A 368 -0.80 17.27 -8.86
C GLU A 368 -0.35 15.80 -8.88
N VAL A 369 -0.62 15.07 -7.80
CA VAL A 369 -0.25 13.64 -7.68
C VAL A 369 -0.98 12.82 -8.73
N HIS A 370 -2.29 13.06 -8.91
CA HIS A 370 -3.11 12.32 -9.85
C HIS A 370 -2.68 12.58 -11.31
N ALA A 371 -2.39 13.83 -11.68
CA ALA A 371 -1.87 14.15 -13.01
C ALA A 371 -0.58 13.38 -13.32
N ARG A 372 0.37 13.37 -12.37
CA ARG A 372 1.60 12.59 -12.48
C ARG A 372 1.34 11.08 -12.55
N GLN A 373 0.40 10.54 -11.76
CA GLN A 373 0.04 9.13 -11.82
C GLN A 373 -0.51 8.71 -13.19
N VAL A 374 -1.29 9.58 -13.85
CA VAL A 374 -1.84 9.33 -15.19
C VAL A 374 -0.72 9.29 -16.23
N GLU A 375 0.19 10.28 -16.22
CA GLU A 375 1.33 10.35 -17.12
C GLU A 375 2.30 9.18 -16.89
N ASP A 376 2.67 8.91 -15.63
CA ASP A 376 3.58 7.85 -15.23
C ASP A 376 3.02 6.44 -15.55
N LEU A 377 1.69 6.28 -15.59
CA LEU A 377 1.06 5.02 -16.00
C LEU A 377 1.34 4.71 -17.48
N GLU A 378 1.23 5.71 -18.37
CA GLU A 378 1.56 5.54 -19.78
C GLU A 378 3.05 5.22 -19.96
N HIS A 379 3.93 5.95 -19.26
CA HIS A 379 5.38 5.68 -19.27
C HIS A 379 5.73 4.28 -18.73
N ALA A 380 5.02 3.81 -17.70
CA ALA A 380 5.21 2.45 -17.18
C ALA A 380 4.82 1.38 -18.21
N VAL A 381 3.72 1.60 -18.93
CA VAL A 381 3.28 0.72 -20.02
C VAL A 381 4.30 0.73 -21.17
N ASP A 382 4.78 1.91 -21.59
CA ASP A 382 5.80 2.06 -22.62
C ASP A 382 7.10 1.32 -22.22
N PHE A 383 7.53 1.50 -20.96
CA PHE A 383 8.70 0.80 -20.43
C PHE A 383 8.53 -0.72 -20.46
N ILE A 384 7.36 -1.24 -20.13
CA ILE A 384 7.08 -2.68 -20.17
C ILE A 384 7.11 -3.18 -21.62
N LEU A 385 6.51 -2.43 -22.55
CA LEU A 385 6.38 -2.79 -23.96
C LEU A 385 7.64 -2.48 -24.81
N LYS A 386 8.63 -1.75 -24.28
CA LYS A 386 9.81 -1.27 -25.02
C LYS A 386 9.47 -0.38 -26.21
N VAL A 387 8.54 0.52 -26.04
CA VAL A 387 8.14 1.53 -27.04
C VAL A 387 8.51 2.92 -26.58
#